data_145a7ec6d1ffe65e70b6e2c8661960a3
#
_entry.id   145a7ec6d1ffe65e70b6e2c8661960a3
#
_cell.length_a   1.000
_cell.length_b   1.000
_cell.length_c   1.000
_cell.angle_alpha   90.00
_cell.angle_beta   90.00
_cell.angle_gamma   90.00
#
_symmetry.space_group_name_H-M   'P 1'
#
loop_
_entity.id
_entity.type
_entity.pdbx_description
1 polymer ?
#
loop_
_entity_poly.entity_id
_entity_poly.type
_entity_poly.pdbx_seq_one_letter_code
_entity_poly.pdbx_strand_id
1 'polypeptide(L)'
;KHGGATVFQPLSTGITFALTEKVPADKIPLITSGYGRSDTADGSMFKWNFPLIGHYWVAGDTVLQHIAKTQGGWDKLKGKKIAVVFHDSAFGKELLPIVTERSKMHGFELLLLPVPAPGVEQKAIWLQVRQQKPDFVVMQTWGVMTPTAIKEAVATGYPREKMFGTWWSGAEPDLKDVGAAAKGYSAVMMQH
;
A
#
# COMPACT_ATOMS: atom_id res chain seq x y z
N LYS A 1 -24.01 -24.52 -8.28
CA LYS A 1 -23.59 -25.94 -8.43
C LYS A 1 -23.41 -26.64 -7.07
N HIS A 2 -23.13 -25.90 -5.99
CA HIS A 2 -22.78 -26.45 -4.66
C HIS A 2 -23.71 -25.96 -3.53
N GLY A 3 -24.90 -25.48 -3.82
CA GLY A 3 -25.87 -25.05 -2.82
C GLY A 3 -25.60 -23.73 -2.12
N GLY A 4 -24.56 -22.98 -2.55
CA GLY A 4 -24.18 -21.72 -1.97
C GLY A 4 -22.87 -21.79 -1.17
N ALA A 5 -22.41 -20.65 -0.67
CA ALA A 5 -21.24 -20.52 0.20
C ALA A 5 -21.69 -20.19 1.62
N THR A 6 -20.96 -20.70 2.62
CA THR A 6 -21.18 -20.36 4.04
C THR A 6 -20.32 -19.18 4.47
N VAL A 7 -19.23 -18.94 3.75
CA VAL A 7 -18.29 -17.83 3.92
C VAL A 7 -17.65 -17.52 2.57
N PHE A 8 -17.27 -16.28 2.34
CA PHE A 8 -16.63 -15.89 1.10
C PHE A 8 -15.36 -15.07 1.35
N GLN A 9 -14.30 -15.42 0.63
CA GLN A 9 -13.03 -14.70 0.65
C GLN A 9 -12.66 -14.26 -0.77
N PRO A 10 -13.01 -13.05 -1.19
CA PRO A 10 -12.56 -12.52 -2.47
C PRO A 10 -11.10 -12.08 -2.36
N LEU A 11 -10.23 -12.52 -3.24
CA LEU A 11 -8.86 -12.01 -3.31
C LEU A 11 -8.82 -10.74 -4.18
N SER A 12 -9.57 -9.73 -3.78
CA SER A 12 -9.61 -8.46 -4.52
C SER A 12 -10.26 -7.36 -3.68
N THR A 13 -9.59 -6.23 -3.54
CA THR A 13 -10.17 -5.03 -2.92
C THR A 13 -11.41 -4.55 -3.70
N GLY A 14 -11.34 -4.51 -5.03
CA GLY A 14 -12.48 -4.10 -5.87
C GLY A 14 -13.70 -5.01 -5.70
N ILE A 15 -13.50 -6.33 -5.63
CA ILE A 15 -14.59 -7.28 -5.37
C ILE A 15 -15.12 -7.11 -3.93
N THR A 16 -14.26 -6.86 -2.95
CA THR A 16 -14.69 -6.58 -1.57
C THR A 16 -15.61 -5.37 -1.52
N PHE A 17 -15.25 -4.28 -2.19
CA PHE A 17 -16.13 -3.11 -2.31
C PHE A 17 -17.49 -3.45 -2.92
N ALA A 18 -17.50 -4.18 -4.03
CA ALA A 18 -18.73 -4.55 -4.73
C ALA A 18 -19.65 -5.48 -3.92
N LEU A 19 -19.09 -6.31 -3.04
CA LEU A 19 -19.82 -7.27 -2.25
C LEU A 19 -20.26 -6.75 -0.88
N THR A 20 -19.58 -5.76 -0.32
CA THR A 20 -19.83 -5.25 1.04
C THR A 20 -21.29 -4.88 1.28
N GLU A 21 -21.96 -4.31 0.29
CA GLU A 21 -23.39 -3.92 0.39
C GLU A 21 -24.36 -5.11 0.24
N LYS A 22 -23.89 -6.23 -0.29
CA LYS A 22 -24.71 -7.42 -0.58
C LYS A 22 -24.68 -8.45 0.55
N VAL A 23 -23.53 -8.61 1.19
CA VAL A 23 -23.32 -9.68 2.18
C VAL A 23 -24.29 -9.65 3.37
N PRO A 24 -24.82 -8.50 3.86
CA PRO A 24 -25.83 -8.50 4.92
C PRO A 24 -27.15 -9.17 4.49
N ALA A 25 -27.60 -8.95 3.25
CA ALA A 25 -28.80 -9.56 2.71
C ALA A 25 -28.62 -11.06 2.46
N ASP A 26 -27.45 -11.44 1.97
CA ASP A 26 -27.09 -12.83 1.69
C ASP A 26 -26.74 -13.63 2.96
N LYS A 27 -26.48 -12.93 4.08
CA LYS A 27 -26.01 -13.52 5.36
C LYS A 27 -24.77 -14.39 5.19
N ILE A 28 -23.86 -13.96 4.32
CA ILE A 28 -22.60 -14.66 4.03
C ILE A 28 -21.45 -13.78 4.54
N PRO A 29 -20.69 -14.21 5.58
CA PRO A 29 -19.54 -13.47 6.05
C PRO A 29 -18.49 -13.28 4.95
N LEU A 30 -18.00 -12.04 4.82
CA LEU A 30 -16.93 -11.66 3.90
C LEU A 30 -15.63 -11.55 4.70
N ILE A 31 -14.69 -12.46 4.45
CA ILE A 31 -13.41 -12.50 5.14
C ILE A 31 -12.32 -11.95 4.22
N THR A 32 -11.50 -11.04 4.72
CA THR A 32 -10.33 -10.52 4.00
C THR A 32 -9.07 -10.71 4.83
N SER A 33 -7.94 -11.03 4.17
CA SER A 33 -6.66 -11.30 4.83
C SER A 33 -5.61 -10.33 4.31
N GLY A 34 -5.52 -9.16 4.96
CA GLY A 34 -4.56 -8.12 4.58
C GLY A 34 -4.90 -7.37 3.29
N TYR A 35 -6.14 -7.34 2.90
CA TYR A 35 -6.66 -6.61 1.73
C TYR A 35 -8.13 -6.24 1.94
N GLY A 36 -8.74 -5.60 0.95
CA GLY A 36 -10.15 -5.23 0.97
C GLY A 36 -10.37 -3.78 1.40
N ARG A 37 -11.54 -3.49 1.91
CA ARG A 37 -11.90 -2.17 2.42
C ARG A 37 -11.36 -1.98 3.83
N SER A 38 -10.52 -0.98 4.03
CA SER A 38 -9.95 -0.70 5.36
C SER A 38 -10.98 -0.17 6.37
N ASP A 39 -11.99 0.56 5.89
CA ASP A 39 -13.08 1.08 6.71
C ASP A 39 -13.96 -0.03 7.33
N THR A 40 -13.94 -1.23 6.77
CA THR A 40 -14.64 -2.40 7.35
C THR A 40 -14.07 -2.88 8.69
N ALA A 41 -12.96 -2.29 9.14
CA ALA A 41 -12.49 -2.47 10.52
C ALA A 41 -13.49 -1.93 11.55
N ASP A 42 -14.39 -1.01 11.16
CA ASP A 42 -15.52 -0.61 11.99
C ASP A 42 -16.66 -1.64 11.90
N GLY A 43 -16.61 -2.64 12.77
CA GLY A 43 -17.64 -3.68 12.86
C GLY A 43 -19.02 -3.18 13.30
N SER A 44 -19.16 -1.94 13.80
CA SER A 44 -20.45 -1.34 14.09
C SER A 44 -21.22 -1.01 12.81
N MET A 45 -20.52 -0.60 11.79
CA MET A 45 -21.05 -0.27 10.46
C MET A 45 -21.08 -1.50 9.54
N PHE A 46 -20.00 -2.31 9.55
CA PHE A 46 -19.79 -3.41 8.60
C PHE A 46 -19.88 -4.78 9.28
N LYS A 47 -21.04 -5.13 9.77
CA LYS A 47 -21.29 -6.33 10.60
C LYS A 47 -20.98 -7.67 9.93
N TRP A 48 -20.82 -7.71 8.61
CA TRP A 48 -20.59 -8.92 7.83
C TRP A 48 -19.21 -8.97 7.16
N ASN A 49 -18.35 -7.97 7.44
CA ASN A 49 -16.99 -7.92 6.93
C ASN A 49 -16.00 -8.19 8.07
N PHE A 50 -15.05 -9.09 7.83
CA PHE A 50 -14.09 -9.55 8.82
C PHE A 50 -12.67 -9.44 8.27
N PRO A 51 -11.98 -8.30 8.46
CA PRO A 51 -10.56 -8.19 8.15
C PRO A 51 -9.74 -8.94 9.20
N LEU A 52 -9.16 -10.11 8.84
CA LEU A 52 -8.55 -11.02 9.79
C LEU A 52 -7.16 -10.59 10.27
N ILE A 53 -6.26 -10.26 9.35
CA ILE A 53 -4.83 -10.05 9.69
C ILE A 53 -4.53 -8.57 9.85
N GLY A 54 -5.21 -7.75 9.08
CA GLY A 54 -5.00 -6.31 9.05
C GLY A 54 -5.61 -5.69 7.79
N HIS A 55 -5.44 -4.40 7.66
CA HIS A 55 -5.95 -3.63 6.53
C HIS A 55 -4.94 -2.54 6.15
N TYR A 56 -5.14 -1.90 5.00
CA TYR A 56 -4.15 -0.99 4.42
C TYR A 56 -3.90 0.27 5.23
N TRP A 57 -4.85 0.74 6.05
CA TRP A 57 -4.58 1.87 6.95
C TRP A 57 -3.54 1.52 8.01
N VAL A 58 -3.60 0.30 8.56
CA VAL A 58 -2.55 -0.20 9.47
C VAL A 58 -1.21 -0.30 8.75
N ALA A 59 -1.19 -0.83 7.51
CA ALA A 59 0.03 -0.91 6.74
C ALA A 59 0.69 0.46 6.51
N GLY A 60 -0.11 1.42 6.04
CA GLY A 60 0.35 2.78 5.78
C GLY A 60 0.82 3.49 7.03
N ASP A 61 0.07 3.37 8.12
CA ASP A 61 0.44 3.95 9.40
C ASP A 61 1.74 3.35 9.95
N THR A 62 1.89 2.03 9.87
CA THR A 62 3.12 1.33 10.29
C THR A 62 4.35 1.80 9.51
N VAL A 63 4.23 1.94 8.18
CA VAL A 63 5.32 2.48 7.35
C VAL A 63 5.68 3.90 7.78
N LEU A 64 4.69 4.78 7.97
CA LEU A 64 4.92 6.16 8.37
C LEU A 64 5.49 6.26 9.79
N GLN A 65 5.03 5.42 10.72
CA GLN A 65 5.61 5.32 12.07
C GLN A 65 7.09 4.89 12.02
N HIS A 66 7.41 3.90 11.18
CA HIS A 66 8.79 3.47 10.99
C HIS A 66 9.66 4.61 10.44
N ILE A 67 9.20 5.31 9.41
CA ILE A 67 9.90 6.48 8.86
C ILE A 67 10.09 7.54 9.95
N ALA A 68 9.03 7.89 10.70
CA ALA A 68 9.12 8.84 11.79
C ALA A 68 10.14 8.41 12.85
N LYS A 69 10.10 7.16 13.27
CA LYS A 69 11.05 6.60 14.25
C LYS A 69 12.50 6.71 13.78
N THR A 70 12.78 6.37 12.51
CA THR A 70 14.15 6.49 11.95
C THR A 70 14.65 7.93 11.86
N GLN A 71 13.75 8.89 11.79
CA GLN A 71 14.07 10.31 11.78
C GLN A 71 14.15 10.94 13.19
N GLY A 72 13.82 10.21 14.24
CA GLY A 72 13.82 10.69 15.61
C GLY A 72 12.47 11.23 16.10
N GLY A 73 11.38 10.91 15.43
CA GLY A 73 10.00 11.20 15.82
C GLY A 73 9.18 11.92 14.74
N TRP A 74 7.89 11.98 14.96
CA TRP A 74 6.94 12.59 14.05
C TRP A 74 7.23 14.08 13.75
N ASP A 75 7.71 14.83 14.76
CA ASP A 75 8.05 16.23 14.61
C ASP A 75 9.15 16.48 13.56
N LYS A 76 9.98 15.48 13.31
CA LYS A 76 11.06 15.53 12.32
C LYS A 76 10.56 15.32 10.87
N LEU A 77 9.31 14.96 10.70
CA LEU A 77 8.69 14.87 9.38
C LEU A 77 8.12 16.19 8.89
N LYS A 78 7.94 17.18 9.76
CA LYS A 78 7.41 18.49 9.37
C LYS A 78 8.26 19.12 8.25
N GLY A 79 7.61 19.46 7.15
CA GLY A 79 8.25 20.04 5.96
C GLY A 79 9.00 19.05 5.07
N LYS A 80 9.08 17.76 5.44
CA LYS A 80 9.59 16.72 4.55
C LYS A 80 8.55 16.38 3.48
N LYS A 81 9.02 15.82 2.38
CA LYS A 81 8.18 15.37 1.27
C LYS A 81 8.17 13.84 1.22
N ILE A 82 6.99 13.25 1.25
CA ILE A 82 6.79 11.80 1.12
C ILE A 82 6.00 11.53 -0.16
N ALA A 83 6.59 10.80 -1.10
CA ALA A 83 5.89 10.32 -2.28
C ALA A 83 5.18 9.00 -1.98
N VAL A 84 3.99 8.82 -2.52
CA VAL A 84 3.26 7.55 -2.48
C VAL A 84 3.08 7.07 -3.90
N VAL A 85 3.80 6.01 -4.26
CA VAL A 85 3.68 5.31 -5.55
C VAL A 85 2.69 4.17 -5.38
N PHE A 86 1.54 4.25 -6.04
CA PHE A 86 0.45 3.31 -5.81
C PHE A 86 -0.23 2.87 -7.11
N HIS A 87 -0.72 1.65 -7.12
CA HIS A 87 -1.52 1.14 -8.25
C HIS A 87 -2.82 1.95 -8.38
N ASP A 88 -3.12 2.44 -9.59
CA ASP A 88 -4.36 3.21 -9.82
C ASP A 88 -5.58 2.29 -9.88
N SER A 89 -6.01 1.83 -8.72
CA SER A 89 -7.15 0.95 -8.51
C SER A 89 -7.71 1.11 -7.10
N ALA A 90 -8.82 0.45 -6.81
CA ALA A 90 -9.37 0.37 -5.45
C ALA A 90 -8.31 -0.07 -4.43
N PHE A 91 -7.49 -1.07 -4.77
CA PHE A 91 -6.39 -1.53 -3.94
C PHE A 91 -5.37 -0.43 -3.61
N GLY A 92 -4.83 0.24 -4.62
CA GLY A 92 -3.78 1.24 -4.39
C GLY A 92 -4.30 2.48 -3.66
N LYS A 93 -5.57 2.85 -3.89
CA LYS A 93 -6.21 4.01 -3.26
C LYS A 93 -6.55 3.80 -1.80
N GLU A 94 -6.59 2.56 -1.31
CA GLU A 94 -6.86 2.25 0.10
C GLU A 94 -5.86 2.88 1.08
N LEU A 95 -4.64 3.15 0.62
CA LEU A 95 -3.61 3.79 1.45
C LEU A 95 -3.84 5.29 1.62
N LEU A 96 -4.53 5.95 0.68
CA LEU A 96 -4.59 7.41 0.60
C LEU A 96 -5.25 8.08 1.82
N PRO A 97 -6.32 7.57 2.41
CA PRO A 97 -6.93 8.19 3.59
C PRO A 97 -5.93 8.35 4.74
N ILE A 98 -5.25 7.27 5.12
CA ILE A 98 -4.34 7.30 6.28
C ILE A 98 -3.10 8.18 6.03
N VAL A 99 -2.49 8.09 4.83
CA VAL A 99 -1.31 8.92 4.54
C VAL A 99 -1.67 10.41 4.47
N THR A 100 -2.88 10.74 4.00
CA THR A 100 -3.39 12.11 3.96
C THR A 100 -3.67 12.65 5.36
N GLU A 101 -4.28 11.83 6.21
CA GLU A 101 -4.52 12.20 7.61
C GLU A 101 -3.20 12.48 8.35
N ARG A 102 -2.24 11.56 8.24
CA ARG A 102 -0.92 11.73 8.87
C ARG A 102 -0.14 12.92 8.34
N SER A 103 -0.24 13.20 7.04
CA SER A 103 0.35 14.40 6.45
C SER A 103 -0.19 15.68 7.09
N LYS A 104 -1.51 15.78 7.26
CA LYS A 104 -2.15 16.93 7.91
C LYS A 104 -1.75 17.05 9.39
N MET A 105 -1.71 15.92 10.10
CA MET A 105 -1.37 15.89 11.53
C MET A 105 0.08 16.30 11.80
N HIS A 106 1.01 15.87 10.96
CA HIS A 106 2.45 16.00 11.20
C HIS A 106 3.16 16.99 10.28
N GLY A 107 2.42 17.61 9.34
CA GLY A 107 2.92 18.70 8.50
C GLY A 107 3.97 18.30 7.45
N PHE A 108 3.96 17.05 6.98
CA PHE A 108 4.75 16.67 5.82
C PHE A 108 3.96 16.81 4.51
N GLU A 109 4.66 17.07 3.41
CA GLU A 109 4.07 17.20 2.07
C GLU A 109 3.88 15.82 1.45
N LEU A 110 2.72 15.59 0.84
CA LEU A 110 2.42 14.37 0.07
C LEU A 110 2.56 14.62 -1.43
N LEU A 111 3.24 13.70 -2.11
CA LEU A 111 3.27 13.58 -3.57
C LEU A 111 2.60 12.26 -3.97
N LEU A 112 1.39 12.33 -4.50
CA LEU A 112 0.62 11.15 -4.89
C LEU A 112 0.89 10.79 -6.35
N LEU A 113 1.42 9.59 -6.59
CA LEU A 113 1.90 9.12 -7.88
C LEU A 113 1.18 7.82 -8.28
N PRO A 114 0.01 7.94 -8.94
CA PRO A 114 -0.72 6.77 -9.43
C PRO A 114 0.01 6.11 -10.60
N VAL A 115 0.08 4.79 -10.57
CA VAL A 115 0.63 3.95 -11.64
C VAL A 115 -0.51 3.16 -12.27
N PRO A 116 -0.81 3.34 -13.57
CA PRO A 116 -1.87 2.61 -14.24
C PRO A 116 -1.53 1.13 -14.40
N ALA A 117 -2.57 0.28 -14.46
CA ALA A 117 -2.40 -1.14 -14.73
C ALA A 117 -1.78 -1.35 -16.13
N PRO A 118 -0.96 -2.39 -16.31
CA PRO A 118 -0.52 -3.42 -15.37
C PRO A 118 0.67 -3.01 -14.48
N GLY A 119 1.07 -1.76 -14.49
CA GLY A 119 2.12 -1.24 -13.59
C GLY A 119 3.54 -1.35 -14.12
N VAL A 120 3.74 -1.62 -15.40
CA VAL A 120 5.07 -1.73 -16.03
C VAL A 120 5.56 -0.40 -16.62
N GLU A 121 4.66 0.54 -16.89
CA GLU A 121 5.00 1.85 -17.44
C GLU A 121 5.18 2.88 -16.32
N GLN A 122 6.37 2.89 -15.70
CA GLN A 122 6.63 3.75 -14.54
C GLN A 122 7.69 4.83 -14.78
N LYS A 123 8.30 4.88 -15.97
CA LYS A 123 9.40 5.83 -16.25
C LYS A 123 9.05 7.29 -15.96
N ALA A 124 7.87 7.73 -16.38
CA ALA A 124 7.40 9.10 -16.14
C ALA A 124 7.21 9.40 -14.65
N ILE A 125 6.71 8.41 -13.88
CA ILE A 125 6.54 8.51 -12.43
C ILE A 125 7.89 8.70 -11.73
N TRP A 126 8.88 7.90 -12.09
CA TRP A 126 10.21 7.99 -11.47
C TRP A 126 11.01 9.21 -11.92
N LEU A 127 10.75 9.75 -13.11
CA LEU A 127 11.25 11.08 -13.49
C LEU A 127 10.63 12.17 -12.61
N GLN A 128 9.35 12.09 -12.25
CA GLN A 128 8.74 13.02 -11.28
C GLN A 128 9.39 12.86 -9.89
N VAL A 129 9.61 11.63 -9.42
CA VAL A 129 10.35 11.38 -8.15
C VAL A 129 11.72 12.07 -8.18
N ARG A 130 12.47 11.91 -9.28
CA ARG A 130 13.77 12.57 -9.45
C ARG A 130 13.68 14.09 -9.43
N GLN A 131 12.67 14.68 -10.07
CA GLN A 131 12.47 16.13 -10.11
C GLN A 131 12.02 16.68 -8.76
N GLN A 132 11.06 16.03 -8.12
CA GLN A 132 10.44 16.47 -6.87
C GLN A 132 11.29 16.16 -5.64
N LYS A 133 12.26 15.23 -5.77
CA LYS A 133 13.22 14.83 -4.72
C LYS A 133 12.57 14.56 -3.36
N PRO A 134 11.56 13.66 -3.28
CA PRO A 134 10.96 13.35 -2.00
C PRO A 134 12.00 12.79 -1.04
N ASP A 135 11.82 13.06 0.26
CA ASP A 135 12.67 12.49 1.31
C ASP A 135 12.48 10.98 1.42
N PHE A 136 11.26 10.50 1.20
CA PHE A 136 10.87 9.08 1.25
C PHE A 136 9.86 8.73 0.17
N VAL A 137 9.83 7.46 -0.21
CA VAL A 137 8.82 6.87 -1.10
C VAL A 137 8.14 5.73 -0.38
N VAL A 138 6.83 5.79 -0.29
CA VAL A 138 5.96 4.70 0.17
C VAL A 138 5.34 4.02 -1.04
N MET A 139 5.38 2.68 -1.06
CA MET A 139 4.91 1.90 -2.20
C MET A 139 3.70 1.05 -1.82
N GLN A 140 2.60 1.25 -2.53
CA GLN A 140 1.40 0.42 -2.52
C GLN A 140 1.28 -0.27 -3.88
N THR A 141 2.17 -1.21 -4.12
CA THR A 141 2.37 -1.93 -5.37
C THR A 141 2.26 -3.44 -5.14
N TRP A 142 2.20 -4.21 -6.20
CA TRP A 142 2.19 -5.67 -6.12
C TRP A 142 2.72 -6.28 -7.42
N GLY A 143 3.17 -7.55 -7.37
CA GLY A 143 3.61 -8.29 -8.54
C GLY A 143 4.67 -7.51 -9.34
N VAL A 144 4.52 -7.47 -10.64
CA VAL A 144 5.47 -6.84 -11.58
C VAL A 144 5.72 -5.36 -11.35
N MET A 145 4.83 -4.67 -10.64
CA MET A 145 5.02 -3.24 -10.33
C MET A 145 6.21 -2.99 -9.41
N THR A 146 6.41 -3.86 -8.42
CA THR A 146 7.48 -3.68 -7.42
C THR A 146 8.87 -3.77 -8.03
N PRO A 147 9.23 -4.85 -8.76
CA PRO A 147 10.54 -4.90 -9.42
C PRO A 147 10.73 -3.81 -10.47
N THR A 148 9.65 -3.41 -11.17
CA THR A 148 9.71 -2.28 -12.11
C THR A 148 10.04 -0.98 -11.38
N ALA A 149 9.37 -0.69 -10.27
CA ALA A 149 9.64 0.50 -9.46
C ALA A 149 11.09 0.54 -8.97
N ILE A 150 11.62 -0.60 -8.52
CA ILE A 150 13.02 -0.69 -8.07
C ILE A 150 14.00 -0.44 -9.21
N LYS A 151 13.76 -1.01 -10.40
CA LYS A 151 14.59 -0.76 -11.60
C LYS A 151 14.58 0.71 -11.99
N GLU A 152 13.43 1.35 -11.99
CA GLU A 152 13.30 2.77 -12.32
C GLU A 152 13.92 3.67 -11.24
N ALA A 153 13.82 3.29 -9.96
CA ALA A 153 14.52 3.99 -8.87
C ALA A 153 16.04 3.96 -9.07
N VAL A 154 16.60 2.80 -9.47
CA VAL A 154 18.02 2.69 -9.83
C VAL A 154 18.36 3.59 -11.01
N ALA A 155 17.57 3.52 -12.08
CA ALA A 155 17.80 4.32 -13.29
C ALA A 155 17.76 5.83 -13.05
N THR A 156 16.95 6.28 -12.09
CA THR A 156 16.83 7.68 -11.71
C THR A 156 17.75 8.10 -10.56
N GLY A 157 18.52 7.16 -9.99
CA GLY A 157 19.44 7.40 -8.88
C GLY A 157 18.75 7.61 -7.53
N TYR A 158 17.49 7.18 -7.37
CA TYR A 158 16.81 7.31 -6.09
C TYR A 158 17.28 6.21 -5.11
N PRO A 159 17.64 6.55 -3.86
CA PRO A 159 18.18 5.58 -2.90
C PRO A 159 17.09 4.64 -2.37
N ARG A 160 17.35 3.31 -2.43
CA ARG A 160 16.39 2.28 -1.98
C ARG A 160 16.17 2.30 -0.48
N GLU A 161 17.11 2.78 0.31
CA GLU A 161 17.01 2.95 1.76
C GLU A 161 15.93 3.96 2.18
N LYS A 162 15.42 4.74 1.22
CA LYS A 162 14.33 5.68 1.39
C LYS A 162 13.01 5.18 0.81
N MET A 163 12.96 3.90 0.40
CA MET A 163 11.78 3.27 -0.19
C MET A 163 11.20 2.23 0.77
N PHE A 164 9.92 2.35 1.05
CA PHE A 164 9.21 1.49 1.99
C PHE A 164 7.92 0.98 1.35
N GLY A 165 7.72 -0.33 1.36
CA GLY A 165 6.53 -0.96 0.81
C GLY A 165 5.54 -1.42 1.88
N THR A 166 4.28 -1.56 1.48
CA THR A 166 3.33 -2.40 2.21
C THR A 166 3.64 -3.88 1.94
N TRP A 167 2.95 -4.80 2.61
CA TRP A 167 3.25 -6.25 2.50
C TRP A 167 3.20 -6.82 1.07
N TRP A 168 2.28 -6.36 0.21
CA TRP A 168 2.25 -6.81 -1.19
C TRP A 168 3.43 -6.29 -2.01
N SER A 169 4.02 -5.19 -1.59
CA SER A 169 5.23 -4.64 -2.23
C SER A 169 6.51 -5.30 -1.70
N GLY A 170 6.42 -6.17 -0.70
CA GLY A 170 7.56 -6.84 -0.07
C GLY A 170 7.69 -8.31 -0.40
N ALA A 171 6.90 -8.84 -1.34
CA ALA A 171 6.94 -10.24 -1.70
C ALA A 171 8.31 -10.63 -2.28
N GLU A 172 9.02 -11.53 -1.62
CA GLU A 172 10.36 -11.97 -2.03
C GLU A 172 10.41 -12.51 -3.46
N PRO A 173 9.42 -13.29 -3.94
CA PRO A 173 9.43 -13.76 -5.33
C PRO A 173 9.46 -12.62 -6.35
N ASP A 174 8.77 -11.50 -6.07
CA ASP A 174 8.73 -10.33 -6.96
C ASP A 174 10.08 -9.60 -7.03
N LEU A 175 10.90 -9.74 -5.98
CA LEU A 175 12.22 -9.10 -5.89
C LEU A 175 13.37 -9.96 -6.46
N LYS A 176 13.13 -11.23 -6.73
CA LYS A 176 14.15 -12.17 -7.21
C LYS A 176 14.87 -11.66 -8.46
N ASP A 177 14.13 -11.11 -9.41
CA ASP A 177 14.67 -10.68 -10.71
C ASP A 177 15.42 -9.32 -10.65
N VAL A 178 15.34 -8.61 -9.53
CA VAL A 178 16.08 -7.36 -9.33
C VAL A 178 17.32 -7.57 -8.46
N GLY A 179 17.39 -8.65 -7.70
CA GLY A 179 18.56 -9.07 -6.95
C GLY A 179 19.18 -7.93 -6.11
N ALA A 180 20.47 -7.68 -6.32
CA ALA A 180 21.21 -6.65 -5.58
C ALA A 180 20.66 -5.22 -5.78
N ALA A 181 19.88 -4.95 -6.82
CA ALA A 181 19.25 -3.66 -7.06
C ALA A 181 18.18 -3.32 -5.98
N ALA A 182 17.63 -4.34 -5.31
CA ALA A 182 16.68 -4.16 -4.21
C ALA A 182 17.38 -3.88 -2.86
N LYS A 183 18.69 -3.96 -2.78
CA LYS A 183 19.39 -3.74 -1.50
C LYS A 183 19.08 -2.37 -0.92
N GLY A 184 18.64 -2.37 0.34
CA GLY A 184 18.22 -1.17 1.07
C GLY A 184 16.69 -0.95 1.06
N TYR A 185 15.97 -1.51 0.11
CA TYR A 185 14.50 -1.49 0.11
C TYR A 185 13.94 -2.27 1.31
N SER A 186 12.91 -1.72 1.93
CA SER A 186 12.24 -2.34 3.07
C SER A 186 10.72 -2.39 2.86
N ALA A 187 10.06 -3.38 3.42
CA ALA A 187 8.61 -3.47 3.40
C ALA A 187 8.06 -3.97 4.74
N VAL A 188 6.83 -3.56 5.05
CA VAL A 188 6.09 -4.11 6.19
C VAL A 188 5.67 -5.54 5.84
N MET A 189 5.85 -6.45 6.79
CA MET A 189 5.39 -7.83 6.68
C MET A 189 4.38 -8.13 7.78
N MET A 190 3.45 -9.04 7.51
CA MET A 190 2.44 -9.49 8.49
C MET A 190 2.97 -10.61 9.39
N GLN A 191 4.09 -11.19 9.06
CA GLN A 191 4.71 -12.34 9.74
C GLN A 191 6.23 -12.23 9.70
N HIS A 192 6.88 -12.92 10.60
CA HIS A 192 8.35 -13.04 10.69
C HIS A 192 8.84 -14.21 9.85
#